data_39a8aaa8b748d63f475fb3ed471ec8ad
#
_entry.id   39a8aaa8b748d63f475fb3ed471ec8ad
#
_cell.length_a   1.000
_cell.length_b   1.000
_cell.length_c   1.000
_cell.angle_alpha   90.00
_cell.angle_beta   90.00
_cell.angle_gamma   90.00
#
_symmetry.space_group_name_H-M   'P 1'
#
loop_
_entity.id
_entity.type
_entity.pdbx_description
1 polymer ?
#
loop_
_entity_poly.entity_id
_entity_poly.type
_entity_poly.pdbx_seq_one_letter_code
_entity_poly.pdbx_strand_id
1 'polypeptide(L)'
;MKLGEIQRIAVLGSGTMGPGIAQSYAMGGYEVLLYDISKPALDKARGMLLANLDTYVQEDLLPVEEADGIYRRITFTNKLSKALDGVQFVQETVAENPGVKRSVFEQVDAMVSPETIVVSNASSLNPFELVPESRKANFAAAHWFAPPQILPLVEVAKGEKTSKETMETVLTLLRACGKTPVRLEKYVPGYIINRIQILLNTEVFYLLENGICTPEQLDLAVKASLMPRGMVLGLVQRYDFTGLDISANNIMNGSYVMPETSRHPAALFDHVDKGELGIKTGKGFYDYGGRSREELC
;
A
#
# COMPACT_ATOMS: atom_id res chain seq x y z
N MET A 1 -19.22 8.27 13.11
CA MET A 1 -18.91 9.39 12.18
C MET A 1 -19.30 8.98 10.76
N LYS A 2 -20.08 9.79 10.07
CA LYS A 2 -20.52 9.54 8.69
C LYS A 2 -19.60 10.22 7.68
N LEU A 3 -19.56 9.72 6.44
CA LEU A 3 -18.71 10.30 5.38
C LEU A 3 -18.89 11.82 5.21
N GLY A 4 -20.12 12.32 5.20
CA GLY A 4 -20.40 13.76 5.03
C GLY A 4 -19.88 14.67 6.14
N GLU A 5 -19.44 14.11 7.25
CA GLU A 5 -18.84 14.83 8.37
C GLU A 5 -17.31 14.97 8.23
N ILE A 6 -16.69 14.19 7.32
CA ILE A 6 -15.26 14.23 7.08
C ILE A 6 -14.97 15.31 6.03
N GLN A 7 -14.18 16.30 6.42
CA GLN A 7 -13.70 17.38 5.55
C GLN A 7 -12.18 17.52 5.61
N ARG A 8 -11.60 17.25 6.79
CA ARG A 8 -10.17 17.41 7.06
C ARG A 8 -9.55 16.08 7.46
N ILE A 9 -8.46 15.73 6.80
CA ILE A 9 -7.74 14.46 6.99
C ILE A 9 -6.29 14.76 7.37
N ALA A 10 -5.80 14.15 8.45
CA ALA A 10 -4.37 14.15 8.74
C ALA A 10 -3.71 12.91 8.14
N VAL A 11 -2.58 13.10 7.47
CA VAL A 11 -1.68 12.01 7.05
C VAL A 11 -0.39 12.15 7.85
N LEU A 12 -0.10 11.17 8.70
CA LEU A 12 1.03 11.19 9.62
C LEU A 12 2.17 10.34 9.07
N GLY A 13 3.28 10.98 8.74
CA GLY A 13 4.45 10.42 8.07
C GLY A 13 4.51 10.83 6.60
N SER A 14 5.62 11.47 6.19
CA SER A 14 5.84 11.95 4.83
C SER A 14 6.92 11.14 4.08
N GLY A 15 7.11 9.88 4.48
CA GLY A 15 8.00 8.94 3.81
C GLY A 15 7.50 8.51 2.42
N THR A 16 7.83 7.30 2.02
CA THR A 16 7.50 6.76 0.68
C THR A 16 6.00 6.80 0.36
N MET A 17 5.15 6.51 1.36
CA MET A 17 3.70 6.37 1.15
C MET A 17 2.92 7.68 1.35
N GLY A 18 3.34 8.49 2.34
CA GLY A 18 2.59 9.66 2.80
C GLY A 18 2.19 10.66 1.71
N PRO A 19 3.11 11.09 0.84
CA PRO A 19 2.80 12.06 -0.22
C PRO A 19 1.72 11.58 -1.18
N GLY A 20 1.82 10.34 -1.67
CA GLY A 20 0.82 9.80 -2.61
C GLY A 20 -0.52 9.48 -1.95
N ILE A 21 -0.53 9.12 -0.66
CA ILE A 21 -1.77 8.97 0.13
C ILE A 21 -2.42 10.33 0.33
N ALA A 22 -1.65 11.36 0.70
CA ALA A 22 -2.14 12.73 0.83
C ALA A 22 -2.71 13.26 -0.49
N GLN A 23 -2.02 13.00 -1.61
CA GLN A 23 -2.51 13.31 -2.95
C GLN A 23 -3.85 12.64 -3.23
N SER A 24 -3.99 11.35 -2.92
CA SER A 24 -5.24 10.61 -3.16
C SER A 24 -6.43 11.19 -2.39
N TYR A 25 -6.24 11.58 -1.12
CA TYR A 25 -7.29 12.24 -0.36
C TYR A 25 -7.60 13.65 -0.90
N ALA A 26 -6.58 14.42 -1.29
CA ALA A 26 -6.77 15.75 -1.89
C ALA A 26 -7.49 15.70 -3.25
N MET A 27 -7.22 14.65 -4.06
CA MET A 27 -7.97 14.37 -5.30
C MET A 27 -9.44 14.03 -5.01
N GLY A 28 -9.72 13.40 -3.88
CA GLY A 28 -11.08 13.18 -3.38
C GLY A 28 -11.79 14.44 -2.85
N GLY A 29 -11.14 15.61 -2.88
CA GLY A 29 -11.70 16.89 -2.48
C GLY A 29 -11.51 17.28 -1.01
N TYR A 30 -10.77 16.47 -0.23
CA TYR A 30 -10.55 16.70 1.20
C TYR A 30 -9.40 17.69 1.46
N GLU A 31 -9.51 18.47 2.54
CA GLU A 31 -8.36 19.19 3.10
C GLU A 31 -7.42 18.20 3.79
N VAL A 32 -6.14 18.22 3.44
CA VAL A 32 -5.15 17.27 3.95
C VAL A 32 -4.04 18.00 4.69
N LEU A 33 -3.73 17.51 5.89
CA LEU A 33 -2.59 17.94 6.66
C LEU A 33 -1.54 16.85 6.66
N LEU A 34 -0.49 17.03 5.87
CA LEU A 34 0.64 16.09 5.79
C LEU A 34 1.67 16.49 6.85
N TYR A 35 1.85 15.59 7.81
CA TYR A 35 2.74 15.77 8.94
C TYR A 35 3.97 14.88 8.85
N ASP A 36 5.11 15.44 9.19
CA ASP A 36 6.31 14.69 9.56
C ASP A 36 7.12 15.50 10.60
N ILE A 37 7.78 14.83 11.51
CA ILE A 37 8.69 15.46 12.49
C ILE A 37 9.89 16.10 11.79
N SER A 38 10.32 15.57 10.65
CA SER A 38 11.47 15.98 9.86
C SER A 38 11.07 17.00 8.79
N LYS A 39 11.55 18.23 8.90
CA LYS A 39 11.40 19.24 7.84
C LYS A 39 11.98 18.79 6.50
N PRO A 40 13.22 18.23 6.44
CA PRO A 40 13.77 17.72 5.18
C PRO A 40 12.89 16.64 4.53
N ALA A 41 12.22 15.77 5.32
CA ALA A 41 11.28 14.79 4.79
C ALA A 41 10.05 15.47 4.18
N LEU A 42 9.52 16.51 4.81
CA LEU A 42 8.41 17.32 4.26
C LEU A 42 8.80 18.04 2.97
N ASP A 43 10.01 18.58 2.88
CA ASP A 43 10.50 19.27 1.67
C ASP A 43 10.66 18.26 0.51
N LYS A 44 11.18 17.07 0.79
CA LYS A 44 11.23 15.98 -0.18
C LYS A 44 9.82 15.54 -0.61
N ALA A 45 8.90 15.38 0.32
CA ALA A 45 7.52 15.02 0.05
C ALA A 45 6.80 16.03 -0.84
N ARG A 46 7.10 17.32 -0.65
CA ARG A 46 6.58 18.42 -1.50
C ARG A 46 7.06 18.27 -2.93
N GLY A 47 8.37 18.01 -3.13
CA GLY A 47 8.93 17.76 -4.45
C GLY A 47 8.31 16.52 -5.12
N MET A 48 8.15 15.42 -4.38
CA MET A 48 7.50 14.21 -4.89
C MET A 48 6.04 14.46 -5.31
N LEU A 49 5.30 15.22 -4.52
CA LEU A 49 3.90 15.55 -4.83
C LEU A 49 3.79 16.38 -6.11
N LEU A 50 4.64 17.41 -6.26
CA LEU A 50 4.67 18.22 -7.46
C LEU A 50 5.02 17.38 -8.69
N ALA A 51 6.06 16.55 -8.62
CA ALA A 51 6.43 15.66 -9.71
C ALA A 51 5.32 14.67 -10.08
N ASN A 52 4.60 14.12 -9.09
CA ASN A 52 3.46 13.27 -9.36
C ASN A 52 2.35 14.02 -10.10
N LEU A 53 2.00 15.23 -9.66
CA LEU A 53 0.96 16.04 -10.30
C LEU A 53 1.37 16.48 -11.71
N ASP A 54 2.62 16.87 -11.90
CA ASP A 54 3.17 17.18 -13.22
C ASP A 54 3.06 15.98 -14.18
N THR A 55 3.36 14.76 -13.70
CA THR A 55 3.17 13.54 -14.49
C THR A 55 1.70 13.36 -14.90
N TYR A 56 0.75 13.56 -13.98
CA TYR A 56 -0.68 13.46 -14.29
C TYR A 56 -1.13 14.48 -15.35
N VAL A 57 -0.54 15.67 -15.34
CA VAL A 57 -0.80 16.70 -16.35
C VAL A 57 -0.18 16.34 -17.70
N GLN A 58 1.08 15.86 -17.70
CA GLN A 58 1.79 15.45 -18.92
C GLN A 58 1.13 14.28 -19.63
N GLU A 59 0.51 13.37 -18.87
CA GLU A 59 -0.20 12.20 -19.38
C GLU A 59 -1.69 12.48 -19.67
N ASP A 60 -2.11 13.75 -19.70
CA ASP A 60 -3.51 14.18 -19.92
C ASP A 60 -4.55 13.57 -18.96
N LEU A 61 -4.10 13.17 -17.74
CA LEU A 61 -4.98 12.59 -16.70
C LEU A 61 -5.65 13.66 -15.85
N LEU A 62 -5.07 14.86 -15.77
CA LEU A 62 -5.59 16.00 -15.04
C LEU A 62 -5.29 17.32 -15.79
N PRO A 63 -6.23 18.29 -15.85
CA PRO A 63 -5.91 19.64 -16.27
C PRO A 63 -5.04 20.35 -15.22
N VAL A 64 -4.24 21.32 -15.68
CA VAL A 64 -3.29 22.08 -14.84
C VAL A 64 -3.98 22.74 -13.64
N GLU A 65 -5.14 23.35 -13.87
CA GLU A 65 -5.91 24.06 -12.84
C GLU A 65 -6.40 23.12 -11.74
N GLU A 66 -6.70 21.86 -12.10
CA GLU A 66 -7.12 20.85 -11.14
C GLU A 66 -5.92 20.34 -10.33
N ALA A 67 -4.76 20.13 -10.97
CA ALA A 67 -3.51 19.77 -10.30
C ALA A 67 -3.11 20.83 -9.24
N ASP A 68 -3.18 22.12 -9.61
CA ASP A 68 -2.98 23.24 -8.70
C ASP A 68 -3.98 23.22 -7.54
N GLY A 69 -5.24 22.94 -7.82
CA GLY A 69 -6.31 22.82 -6.83
C GLY A 69 -6.03 21.70 -5.83
N ILE A 70 -5.58 20.53 -6.30
CA ILE A 70 -5.19 19.39 -5.46
C ILE A 70 -4.01 19.78 -4.55
N TYR A 71 -2.97 20.39 -5.11
CA TYR A 71 -1.81 20.82 -4.34
C TYR A 71 -2.18 21.80 -3.22
N ARG A 72 -3.04 22.76 -3.49
CA ARG A 72 -3.50 23.77 -2.51
C ARG A 72 -4.31 23.18 -1.35
N ARG A 73 -4.95 22.02 -1.53
CA ARG A 73 -5.65 21.30 -0.45
C ARG A 73 -4.69 20.65 0.54
N ILE A 74 -3.37 20.56 0.25
CA ILE A 74 -2.41 19.89 1.10
C ILE A 74 -1.57 20.89 1.87
N THR A 75 -1.70 20.88 3.19
CA THR A 75 -0.88 21.67 4.12
C THR A 75 0.21 20.82 4.72
N PHE A 76 1.47 21.25 4.60
CA PHE A 76 2.62 20.56 5.18
C PHE A 76 2.95 21.16 6.55
N THR A 77 3.16 20.33 7.55
CA THR A 77 3.48 20.79 8.90
C THR A 77 4.35 19.80 9.66
N ASN A 78 5.29 20.34 10.46
CA ASN A 78 6.08 19.56 11.40
C ASN A 78 5.57 19.68 12.85
N LYS A 79 4.39 20.25 13.05
CA LYS A 79 3.73 20.37 14.35
C LYS A 79 2.54 19.42 14.38
N LEU A 80 2.62 18.36 15.20
CA LEU A 80 1.56 17.34 15.30
C LEU A 80 0.24 17.97 15.73
N SER A 81 0.26 18.90 16.68
CA SER A 81 -0.94 19.62 17.15
C SER A 81 -1.66 20.37 16.02
N LYS A 82 -0.88 20.95 15.07
CA LYS A 82 -1.48 21.62 13.89
C LYS A 82 -2.05 20.59 12.91
N ALA A 83 -1.39 19.44 12.75
CA ALA A 83 -1.84 18.38 11.86
C ALA A 83 -3.16 17.74 12.35
N LEU A 84 -3.37 17.69 13.66
CA LEU A 84 -4.52 17.04 14.28
C LEU A 84 -5.66 18.02 14.64
N ASP A 85 -5.48 19.32 14.38
CA ASP A 85 -6.48 20.33 14.74
C ASP A 85 -7.72 20.22 13.86
N GLY A 86 -8.85 19.90 14.50
CA GLY A 86 -10.16 19.79 13.86
C GLY A 86 -10.28 18.72 12.78
N VAL A 87 -9.45 17.66 12.81
CA VAL A 87 -9.53 16.55 11.85
C VAL A 87 -10.56 15.51 12.25
N GLN A 88 -11.24 14.95 11.28
CA GLN A 88 -12.21 13.86 11.47
C GLN A 88 -11.64 12.50 11.12
N PHE A 89 -10.52 12.46 10.36
CA PHE A 89 -9.89 11.24 9.92
C PHE A 89 -8.36 11.37 10.01
N VAL A 90 -7.71 10.32 10.49
CA VAL A 90 -6.25 10.26 10.61
C VAL A 90 -5.74 9.00 9.91
N GLN A 91 -4.89 9.18 8.93
CA GLN A 91 -4.14 8.11 8.25
C GLN A 91 -2.71 8.06 8.81
N GLU A 92 -2.40 7.05 9.57
CA GLU A 92 -1.04 6.81 10.06
C GLU A 92 -0.22 6.06 8.99
N THR A 93 0.97 6.58 8.70
CA THR A 93 1.95 6.01 7.77
C THR A 93 3.39 6.32 8.18
N VAL A 94 3.63 6.39 9.51
CA VAL A 94 4.98 6.57 10.06
C VAL A 94 5.82 5.29 9.94
N ALA A 95 7.09 5.35 10.33
CA ALA A 95 8.02 4.23 10.24
C ALA A 95 7.43 2.93 10.83
N GLU A 96 7.73 1.80 10.17
CA GLU A 96 7.26 0.46 10.57
C GLU A 96 8.03 -0.03 11.81
N ASN A 97 7.84 0.69 12.91
CA ASN A 97 8.45 0.43 14.21
C ASN A 97 7.35 0.46 15.30
N PRO A 98 7.22 -0.61 16.12
CA PRO A 98 6.12 -0.71 17.08
C PRO A 98 6.15 0.38 18.16
N GLY A 99 7.34 0.81 18.60
CA GLY A 99 7.48 1.89 19.59
C GLY A 99 7.05 3.24 19.02
N VAL A 100 7.47 3.55 17.78
CA VAL A 100 7.07 4.79 17.10
C VAL A 100 5.56 4.83 16.87
N LYS A 101 4.98 3.75 16.34
CA LYS A 101 3.53 3.71 16.07
C LYS A 101 2.72 3.83 17.36
N ARG A 102 3.09 3.12 18.42
CA ARG A 102 2.39 3.22 19.73
C ARG A 102 2.41 4.65 20.26
N SER A 103 3.59 5.29 20.28
CA SER A 103 3.72 6.69 20.71
C SER A 103 2.88 7.65 19.87
N VAL A 104 2.82 7.45 18.56
CA VAL A 104 1.98 8.28 17.67
C VAL A 104 0.50 8.05 17.96
N PHE A 105 0.05 6.80 18.13
CA PHE A 105 -1.36 6.51 18.44
C PHE A 105 -1.79 7.08 19.79
N GLU A 106 -0.93 7.03 20.81
CA GLU A 106 -1.19 7.64 22.13
C GLU A 106 -1.33 9.17 22.02
N GLN A 107 -0.43 9.82 21.26
CA GLN A 107 -0.51 11.27 21.03
C GLN A 107 -1.76 11.65 20.22
N VAL A 108 -2.10 10.88 19.19
CA VAL A 108 -3.33 11.09 18.40
C VAL A 108 -4.55 10.95 19.30
N ASP A 109 -4.63 9.88 20.10
CA ASP A 109 -5.77 9.63 21.00
C ASP A 109 -6.00 10.74 22.02
N ALA A 110 -4.91 11.36 22.50
CA ALA A 110 -4.97 12.49 23.42
C ALA A 110 -5.40 13.82 22.79
N MET A 111 -5.26 13.98 21.46
CA MET A 111 -5.42 15.27 20.79
C MET A 111 -6.67 15.36 19.92
N VAL A 112 -7.21 14.23 19.44
CA VAL A 112 -8.37 14.26 18.54
C VAL A 112 -9.66 13.87 19.27
N SER A 113 -10.81 14.22 18.70
CA SER A 113 -12.11 13.81 19.22
C SER A 113 -12.19 12.26 19.37
N PRO A 114 -12.87 11.74 20.40
CA PRO A 114 -13.15 10.31 20.52
C PRO A 114 -13.82 9.71 19.26
N GLU A 115 -14.56 10.52 18.50
CA GLU A 115 -15.27 10.09 17.29
C GLU A 115 -14.38 10.07 16.04
N THR A 116 -13.20 10.71 16.09
CA THR A 116 -12.26 10.73 14.95
C THR A 116 -11.86 9.29 14.60
N ILE A 117 -11.98 8.95 13.33
CA ILE A 117 -11.54 7.65 12.81
C ILE A 117 -10.03 7.70 12.59
N VAL A 118 -9.33 6.69 13.08
CA VAL A 118 -7.90 6.51 12.88
C VAL A 118 -7.65 5.23 12.09
N VAL A 119 -6.84 5.29 11.05
CA VAL A 119 -6.43 4.11 10.29
C VAL A 119 -4.91 4.03 10.17
N SER A 120 -4.39 2.82 10.09
CA SER A 120 -2.95 2.56 9.95
C SER A 120 -2.62 1.90 8.62
N ASN A 121 -1.53 2.36 8.00
CA ASN A 121 -0.93 1.75 6.81
C ASN A 121 0.12 0.68 7.17
N ALA A 122 0.15 0.18 8.39
CA ALA A 122 1.09 -0.87 8.78
C ALA A 122 1.00 -2.08 7.86
N SER A 123 2.13 -2.56 7.37
CA SER A 123 2.21 -3.68 6.43
C SER A 123 2.55 -5.00 7.12
N SER A 124 3.50 -5.00 8.05
CA SER A 124 4.02 -6.19 8.72
C SER A 124 3.64 -6.27 10.19
N LEU A 125 3.42 -5.13 10.85
CA LEU A 125 3.02 -5.06 12.26
C LEU A 125 1.51 -5.19 12.41
N ASN A 126 1.08 -5.79 13.53
CA ASN A 126 -0.32 -5.77 13.92
C ASN A 126 -0.68 -4.42 14.58
N PRO A 127 -1.35 -3.48 13.88
CA PRO A 127 -1.62 -2.17 14.44
C PRO A 127 -2.67 -2.19 15.56
N PHE A 128 -3.50 -3.24 15.65
CA PHE A 128 -4.52 -3.40 16.68
C PHE A 128 -3.96 -3.68 18.08
N GLU A 129 -2.70 -4.13 18.16
CA GLU A 129 -1.95 -4.31 19.41
C GLU A 129 -1.25 -3.03 19.88
N LEU A 130 -1.18 -2.02 19.01
CA LEU A 130 -0.44 -0.79 19.24
C LEU A 130 -1.34 0.40 19.56
N VAL A 131 -2.60 0.35 19.14
CA VAL A 131 -3.58 1.42 19.33
C VAL A 131 -4.18 1.38 20.74
N PRO A 132 -4.41 2.55 21.41
CA PRO A 132 -5.09 2.61 22.71
C PRO A 132 -6.47 1.97 22.68
N GLU A 133 -6.87 1.41 23.83
CA GLU A 133 -8.16 0.72 24.00
C GLU A 133 -9.36 1.64 23.68
N SER A 134 -9.28 2.91 24.08
CA SER A 134 -10.27 3.97 23.82
C SER A 134 -10.58 4.16 22.34
N ARG A 135 -9.57 3.92 21.47
CA ARG A 135 -9.66 4.18 20.03
C ARG A 135 -10.13 2.97 19.22
N LYS A 136 -10.09 1.77 19.76
CA LYS A 136 -10.30 0.52 19.01
C LYS A 136 -11.62 0.43 18.24
N ALA A 137 -12.70 1.04 18.76
CA ALA A 137 -13.98 1.08 18.05
C ALA A 137 -13.93 1.93 16.77
N ASN A 138 -13.13 3.01 16.79
CA ASN A 138 -12.94 3.95 15.68
C ASN A 138 -11.58 3.77 14.99
N PHE A 139 -11.07 2.53 14.98
CA PHE A 139 -9.79 2.18 14.37
C PHE A 139 -9.93 1.03 13.37
N ALA A 140 -9.23 1.13 12.23
CA ALA A 140 -9.08 0.06 11.25
C ALA A 140 -7.65 0.05 10.68
N ALA A 141 -7.24 -1.04 10.06
CA ALA A 141 -6.06 -1.04 9.22
C ALA A 141 -6.47 -0.70 7.79
N ALA A 142 -5.77 0.22 7.14
CA ALA A 142 -5.96 0.59 5.74
C ALA A 142 -4.61 0.52 5.02
N HIS A 143 -4.33 -0.65 4.46
CA HIS A 143 -3.05 -0.99 3.83
C HIS A 143 -3.06 -0.60 2.36
N TRP A 144 -2.27 0.43 2.04
CA TRP A 144 -2.08 0.95 0.69
C TRP A 144 -0.88 0.29 0.01
N PHE A 145 -0.86 0.32 -1.30
CA PHE A 145 0.24 -0.20 -2.12
C PHE A 145 0.99 0.92 -2.83
N ALA A 146 2.30 0.74 -2.98
CA ALA A 146 3.18 1.71 -3.66
C ALA A 146 3.17 1.49 -5.18
N PRO A 147 3.00 2.55 -5.98
CA PRO A 147 2.76 3.94 -5.60
C PRO A 147 1.27 4.21 -5.28
N PRO A 148 0.97 4.79 -4.10
CA PRO A 148 -0.41 4.86 -3.61
C PRO A 148 -1.33 5.79 -4.41
N GLN A 149 -0.78 6.79 -5.10
CA GLN A 149 -1.57 7.66 -5.98
C GLN A 149 -2.02 6.93 -7.25
N ILE A 150 -1.27 5.93 -7.72
CA ILE A 150 -1.54 5.18 -8.96
C ILE A 150 -2.35 3.91 -8.67
N LEU A 151 -1.88 3.07 -7.71
CA LEU A 151 -2.53 1.80 -7.45
C LEU A 151 -3.89 2.02 -6.75
N PRO A 152 -4.97 1.43 -7.28
CA PRO A 152 -6.31 1.65 -6.72
C PRO A 152 -6.57 0.85 -5.44
N LEU A 153 -5.90 -0.28 -5.23
CA LEU A 153 -6.19 -1.18 -4.13
C LEU A 153 -5.82 -0.57 -2.77
N VAL A 154 -6.76 -0.69 -1.81
CA VAL A 154 -6.50 -0.51 -0.38
C VAL A 154 -7.17 -1.67 0.37
N GLU A 155 -6.38 -2.46 1.09
CA GLU A 155 -6.90 -3.53 1.93
C GLU A 155 -7.33 -2.96 3.29
N VAL A 156 -8.60 -3.10 3.63
CA VAL A 156 -9.16 -2.56 4.87
C VAL A 156 -9.53 -3.71 5.81
N ALA A 157 -8.75 -3.88 6.87
CA ALA A 157 -8.99 -4.91 7.86
C ALA A 157 -9.60 -4.32 9.15
N LYS A 158 -10.57 -5.03 9.71
CA LYS A 158 -11.12 -4.71 11.03
C LYS A 158 -10.38 -5.47 12.13
N GLY A 159 -10.26 -4.84 13.30
CA GLY A 159 -9.95 -5.52 14.53
C GLY A 159 -11.23 -6.06 15.22
N GLU A 160 -11.06 -6.77 16.32
CA GLU A 160 -12.19 -7.36 17.08
C GLU A 160 -13.22 -6.31 17.54
N LYS A 161 -12.74 -5.12 17.92
CA LYS A 161 -13.54 -4.02 18.46
C LYS A 161 -13.90 -2.95 17.44
N THR A 162 -13.38 -3.03 16.21
CA THR A 162 -13.70 -2.07 15.14
C THR A 162 -15.20 -2.06 14.87
N SER A 163 -15.84 -0.90 14.98
CA SER A 163 -17.28 -0.78 14.78
C SER A 163 -17.65 -0.98 13.29
N LYS A 164 -18.87 -1.46 13.06
CA LYS A 164 -19.42 -1.58 11.71
C LYS A 164 -19.45 -0.22 11.00
N GLU A 165 -19.83 0.83 11.73
CA GLU A 165 -19.88 2.19 11.21
C GLU A 165 -18.50 2.67 10.76
N THR A 166 -17.45 2.45 11.56
CA THR A 166 -16.06 2.79 11.19
C THR A 166 -15.67 2.09 9.90
N MET A 167 -15.91 0.79 9.77
CA MET A 167 -15.59 0.04 8.55
C MET A 167 -16.30 0.61 7.32
N GLU A 168 -17.61 0.85 7.41
CA GLU A 168 -18.39 1.38 6.29
C GLU A 168 -17.93 2.80 5.91
N THR A 169 -17.60 3.64 6.89
CA THR A 169 -17.10 4.99 6.65
C THR A 169 -15.74 4.97 5.95
N VAL A 170 -14.80 4.13 6.41
CA VAL A 170 -13.48 3.97 5.77
C VAL A 170 -13.61 3.48 4.34
N LEU A 171 -14.40 2.43 4.10
CA LEU A 171 -14.63 1.89 2.77
C LEU A 171 -15.25 2.92 1.82
N THR A 172 -16.22 3.69 2.32
CA THR A 172 -16.91 4.71 1.52
C THR A 172 -16.01 5.91 1.22
N LEU A 173 -15.21 6.35 2.21
CA LEU A 173 -14.21 7.41 2.02
C LEU A 173 -13.20 7.04 0.94
N LEU A 174 -12.64 5.84 0.99
CA LEU A 174 -11.67 5.38 0.01
C LEU A 174 -12.27 5.29 -1.40
N ARG A 175 -13.51 4.82 -1.53
CA ARG A 175 -14.22 4.83 -2.84
C ARG A 175 -14.43 6.25 -3.36
N ALA A 176 -14.79 7.19 -2.50
CA ALA A 176 -14.93 8.60 -2.87
C ALA A 176 -13.60 9.22 -3.36
N CYS A 177 -12.45 8.68 -2.91
CA CYS A 177 -11.12 9.06 -3.39
C CYS A 177 -10.65 8.23 -4.61
N GLY A 178 -11.55 7.56 -5.33
CA GLY A 178 -11.22 6.77 -6.52
C GLY A 178 -10.46 5.46 -6.24
N LYS A 179 -10.44 4.99 -4.98
CA LYS A 179 -9.80 3.74 -4.62
C LYS A 179 -10.75 2.55 -4.69
N THR A 180 -10.18 1.36 -4.76
CA THR A 180 -10.87 0.07 -4.69
C THR A 180 -10.58 -0.57 -3.34
N PRO A 181 -11.34 -0.22 -2.28
CA PRO A 181 -11.11 -0.82 -0.97
C PRO A 181 -11.64 -2.25 -0.93
N VAL A 182 -10.80 -3.16 -0.46
CA VAL A 182 -11.14 -4.56 -0.22
C VAL A 182 -11.27 -4.80 1.27
N ARG A 183 -12.44 -5.22 1.72
CA ARG A 183 -12.73 -5.48 3.12
C ARG A 183 -12.19 -6.85 3.55
N LEU A 184 -11.44 -6.87 4.64
CA LEU A 184 -11.05 -8.07 5.36
C LEU A 184 -11.85 -8.18 6.68
N GLU A 185 -12.51 -9.33 6.89
CA GLU A 185 -13.33 -9.55 8.09
C GLU A 185 -12.50 -9.72 9.37
N LYS A 186 -11.21 -9.98 9.23
CA LYS A 186 -10.22 -9.99 10.33
C LYS A 186 -8.85 -9.66 9.81
N TYR A 187 -8.01 -9.09 10.66
CA TYR A 187 -6.62 -8.87 10.36
C TYR A 187 -5.86 -10.20 10.26
N VAL A 188 -4.94 -10.26 9.32
CA VAL A 188 -3.94 -11.31 9.19
C VAL A 188 -2.62 -10.69 8.76
N PRO A 189 -1.46 -11.08 9.32
CA PRO A 189 -0.16 -10.58 8.88
C PRO A 189 0.04 -10.77 7.38
N GLY A 190 0.44 -9.69 6.68
CA GLY A 190 0.62 -9.69 5.22
C GLY A 190 -0.67 -9.52 4.41
N TYR A 191 -1.82 -9.35 5.06
CA TYR A 191 -3.13 -9.15 4.40
C TYR A 191 -3.41 -10.22 3.32
N ILE A 192 -3.97 -9.86 2.17
CA ILE A 192 -4.23 -10.80 1.06
C ILE A 192 -3.03 -10.79 0.11
N ILE A 193 -2.67 -9.62 -0.41
CA ILE A 193 -1.73 -9.54 -1.55
C ILE A 193 -0.31 -9.91 -1.13
N ASN A 194 0.19 -9.40 0.00
CA ASN A 194 1.53 -9.77 0.46
C ASN A 194 1.64 -11.27 0.78
N ARG A 195 0.57 -11.90 1.27
CA ARG A 195 0.55 -13.36 1.50
C ARG A 195 0.65 -14.16 0.19
N ILE A 196 -0.09 -13.73 -0.83
CA ILE A 196 -0.02 -14.35 -2.17
C ILE A 196 1.37 -14.10 -2.77
N GLN A 197 1.89 -12.88 -2.65
CA GLN A 197 3.21 -12.50 -3.18
C GLN A 197 4.35 -13.31 -2.58
N ILE A 198 4.30 -13.62 -1.28
CA ILE A 198 5.32 -14.47 -0.62
C ILE A 198 5.34 -15.87 -1.25
N LEU A 199 4.18 -16.47 -1.53
CA LEU A 199 4.10 -17.77 -2.19
C LEU A 199 4.62 -17.71 -3.63
N LEU A 200 4.27 -16.67 -4.36
CA LEU A 200 4.82 -16.43 -5.70
C LEU A 200 6.34 -16.27 -5.67
N ASN A 201 6.87 -15.49 -4.72
CA ASN A 201 8.32 -15.31 -4.58
C ASN A 201 9.04 -16.63 -4.30
N THR A 202 8.46 -17.49 -3.45
CA THR A 202 9.04 -18.82 -3.15
C THR A 202 9.19 -19.64 -4.42
N GLU A 203 8.16 -19.70 -5.25
CA GLU A 203 8.19 -20.43 -6.52
C GLU A 203 9.13 -19.78 -7.55
N VAL A 204 9.10 -18.46 -7.68
CA VAL A 204 9.98 -17.69 -8.59
C VAL A 204 11.45 -18.01 -8.30
N PHE A 205 11.87 -17.89 -7.04
CA PHE A 205 13.26 -18.14 -6.69
C PHE A 205 13.64 -19.61 -6.88
N TYR A 206 12.76 -20.55 -6.55
CA TYR A 206 12.98 -21.97 -6.80
C TYR A 206 13.23 -22.26 -8.29
N LEU A 207 12.42 -21.72 -9.19
CA LEU A 207 12.55 -21.92 -10.63
C LEU A 207 13.88 -21.37 -11.15
N LEU A 208 14.30 -20.19 -10.66
CA LEU A 208 15.55 -19.55 -11.06
C LEU A 208 16.78 -20.29 -10.49
N GLU A 209 16.76 -20.68 -9.20
CA GLU A 209 17.87 -21.38 -8.52
C GLU A 209 18.15 -22.75 -9.12
N ASN A 210 17.11 -23.45 -9.58
CA ASN A 210 17.25 -24.75 -10.21
C ASN A 210 17.47 -24.67 -11.74
N GLY A 211 17.63 -23.47 -12.30
CA GLY A 211 17.89 -23.29 -13.71
C GLY A 211 16.78 -23.79 -14.63
N ILE A 212 15.52 -23.84 -14.12
CA ILE A 212 14.36 -24.31 -14.87
C ILE A 212 14.01 -23.33 -15.98
N CYS A 213 14.18 -22.03 -15.73
CA CYS A 213 14.00 -20.95 -16.71
C CYS A 213 14.92 -19.76 -16.40
N THR A 214 15.09 -18.86 -17.39
CA THR A 214 15.71 -17.55 -17.17
C THR A 214 14.68 -16.55 -16.64
N PRO A 215 15.11 -15.42 -16.03
CA PRO A 215 14.21 -14.34 -15.64
C PRO A 215 13.28 -13.87 -16.77
N GLU A 216 13.82 -13.72 -17.99
CA GLU A 216 13.07 -13.27 -19.17
C GLU A 216 11.97 -14.27 -19.55
N GLN A 217 12.28 -15.59 -19.51
CA GLN A 217 11.33 -16.63 -19.86
C GLN A 217 10.22 -16.74 -18.79
N LEU A 218 10.56 -16.58 -17.52
CA LEU A 218 9.60 -16.57 -16.44
C LEU A 218 8.64 -15.39 -16.57
N ASP A 219 9.18 -14.17 -16.75
CA ASP A 219 8.39 -12.96 -16.92
C ASP A 219 7.49 -13.05 -18.15
N LEU A 220 8.00 -13.59 -19.28
CA LEU A 220 7.22 -13.79 -20.49
C LEU A 220 6.04 -14.75 -20.24
N ALA A 221 6.27 -15.87 -19.58
CA ALA A 221 5.23 -16.85 -19.27
C ALA A 221 4.13 -16.27 -18.38
N VAL A 222 4.52 -15.51 -17.34
CA VAL A 222 3.60 -14.85 -16.41
C VAL A 222 2.77 -13.79 -17.11
N LYS A 223 3.42 -12.92 -17.90
CA LYS A 223 2.75 -11.85 -18.67
C LYS A 223 1.82 -12.38 -19.77
N ALA A 224 2.18 -13.52 -20.40
CA ALA A 224 1.39 -14.10 -21.48
C ALA A 224 0.23 -14.97 -20.99
N SER A 225 0.21 -15.42 -19.73
CA SER A 225 -0.79 -16.36 -19.26
C SER A 225 -1.39 -16.00 -17.89
N LEU A 226 -0.61 -15.99 -16.83
CA LEU A 226 -1.15 -15.84 -15.47
C LEU A 226 -1.81 -14.48 -15.27
N MET A 227 -1.13 -13.39 -15.66
CA MET A 227 -1.62 -12.03 -15.44
C MET A 227 -2.88 -11.70 -16.25
N PRO A 228 -2.97 -11.96 -17.56
CA PRO A 228 -4.20 -11.68 -18.31
C PRO A 228 -5.43 -12.42 -17.76
N ARG A 229 -5.28 -13.69 -17.38
CA ARG A 229 -6.37 -14.45 -16.75
C ARG A 229 -6.76 -13.87 -15.38
N GLY A 230 -5.75 -13.46 -14.59
CA GLY A 230 -5.97 -12.82 -13.29
C GLY A 230 -6.67 -11.48 -13.41
N MET A 231 -6.37 -10.69 -14.43
CA MET A 231 -7.02 -9.38 -14.69
C MET A 231 -8.49 -9.52 -15.08
N VAL A 232 -8.85 -10.58 -15.82
CA VAL A 232 -10.23 -10.80 -16.29
C VAL A 232 -11.09 -11.50 -15.24
N LEU A 233 -10.59 -12.57 -14.62
CA LEU A 233 -11.39 -13.46 -13.76
C LEU A 233 -10.97 -13.37 -12.27
N GLY A 234 -9.83 -12.78 -11.96
CA GLY A 234 -9.23 -12.95 -10.64
C GLY A 234 -8.75 -14.39 -10.40
N LEU A 235 -8.32 -14.68 -9.18
CA LEU A 235 -7.74 -15.99 -8.83
C LEU A 235 -8.81 -17.03 -8.46
N VAL A 236 -9.94 -16.61 -7.88
CA VAL A 236 -10.98 -17.53 -7.40
C VAL A 236 -11.96 -17.88 -8.51
N GLN A 237 -12.53 -16.88 -9.20
CA GLN A 237 -13.50 -17.11 -10.27
C GLN A 237 -12.92 -17.98 -11.40
N ARG A 238 -11.61 -17.93 -11.61
CA ARG A 238 -10.91 -18.80 -12.56
C ARG A 238 -11.18 -20.29 -12.30
N TYR A 239 -11.37 -20.72 -11.05
CA TYR A 239 -11.67 -22.13 -10.73
C TYR A 239 -13.02 -22.56 -11.27
N ASP A 240 -14.03 -21.67 -11.21
CA ASP A 240 -15.36 -21.97 -11.77
C ASP A 240 -15.30 -22.16 -13.30
N PHE A 241 -14.50 -21.32 -13.98
CA PHE A 241 -14.32 -21.44 -15.44
C PHE A 241 -13.49 -22.66 -15.87
N THR A 242 -12.55 -23.12 -15.02
CA THR A 242 -11.74 -24.31 -15.32
C THR A 242 -12.48 -25.61 -14.98
N GLY A 243 -13.36 -25.56 -14.00
CA GLY A 243 -14.01 -26.69 -13.38
C GLY A 243 -13.39 -27.03 -12.02
N LEU A 244 -14.22 -27.05 -10.98
CA LEU A 244 -13.78 -27.36 -9.61
C LEU A 244 -13.29 -28.80 -9.48
N ASP A 245 -13.87 -29.73 -10.23
CA ASP A 245 -13.47 -31.15 -10.33
C ASP A 245 -12.07 -31.30 -10.91
N ILE A 246 -11.75 -30.55 -11.97
CA ILE A 246 -10.40 -30.55 -12.57
C ILE A 246 -9.38 -29.99 -11.56
N SER A 247 -9.73 -28.92 -10.89
CA SER A 247 -8.85 -28.29 -9.88
C SER A 247 -8.64 -29.23 -8.68
N ALA A 248 -9.68 -29.92 -8.21
CA ALA A 248 -9.59 -30.91 -7.15
C ALA A 248 -8.69 -32.10 -7.55
N ASN A 249 -8.85 -32.63 -8.75
CA ASN A 249 -8.04 -33.73 -9.27
C ASN A 249 -6.56 -33.33 -9.39
N ASN A 250 -6.27 -32.11 -9.83
CA ASN A 250 -4.89 -31.61 -9.91
C ASN A 250 -4.21 -31.52 -8.54
N ILE A 251 -4.94 -31.12 -7.50
CA ILE A 251 -4.42 -31.11 -6.12
C ILE A 251 -4.20 -32.54 -5.62
N MET A 252 -5.15 -33.44 -5.86
CA MET A 252 -5.08 -34.84 -5.40
C MET A 252 -3.99 -35.64 -6.10
N ASN A 253 -3.63 -35.30 -7.33
CA ASN A 253 -2.55 -35.97 -8.06
C ASN A 253 -1.18 -35.85 -7.38
N GLY A 254 -0.97 -34.85 -6.53
CA GLY A 254 0.29 -34.66 -5.79
C GLY A 254 1.52 -34.47 -6.68
N SER A 255 1.32 -34.16 -7.97
CA SER A 255 2.43 -34.02 -8.94
C SER A 255 3.28 -32.78 -8.72
N TYR A 256 2.73 -31.80 -7.98
CA TYR A 256 3.41 -30.55 -7.65
C TYR A 256 3.86 -30.58 -6.19
N VAL A 257 5.18 -30.67 -6.02
CA VAL A 257 5.80 -30.52 -4.70
C VAL A 257 6.15 -29.04 -4.52
N MET A 258 5.54 -28.40 -3.52
CA MET A 258 5.88 -27.02 -3.21
C MET A 258 7.32 -26.94 -2.68
N PRO A 259 8.13 -25.98 -3.15
CA PRO A 259 9.45 -25.75 -2.62
C PRO A 259 9.39 -25.29 -1.15
N GLU A 260 10.43 -25.61 -0.39
CA GLU A 260 10.58 -25.09 0.96
C GLU A 260 10.78 -23.56 0.93
N THR A 261 10.14 -22.86 1.85
CA THR A 261 10.28 -21.42 1.96
C THR A 261 11.65 -21.06 2.55
N SER A 262 12.50 -20.42 1.77
CA SER A 262 13.77 -19.86 2.23
C SER A 262 13.60 -18.40 2.66
N ARG A 263 14.25 -18.01 3.75
CA ARG A 263 14.41 -16.59 4.13
C ARG A 263 15.63 -15.94 3.47
N HIS A 264 16.46 -16.75 2.81
CA HIS A 264 17.67 -16.31 2.13
C HIS A 264 17.82 -17.06 0.80
N PRO A 265 16.89 -16.84 -0.17
CA PRO A 265 16.98 -17.48 -1.48
C PRO A 265 18.24 -17.00 -2.21
N ALA A 266 19.06 -17.94 -2.68
CA ALA A 266 20.34 -17.64 -3.32
C ALA A 266 20.16 -16.80 -4.59
N ALA A 267 19.12 -17.08 -5.38
CA ALA A 267 18.79 -16.30 -6.59
C ALA A 267 18.65 -14.80 -6.33
N LEU A 268 18.18 -14.40 -5.15
CA LEU A 268 18.06 -12.98 -4.78
C LEU A 268 19.35 -12.48 -4.10
N PHE A 269 19.82 -13.23 -3.10
CA PHE A 269 20.89 -12.74 -2.23
C PHE A 269 22.25 -12.72 -2.92
N ASP A 270 22.50 -13.57 -3.92
CA ASP A 270 23.70 -13.49 -4.76
C ASP A 270 23.82 -12.15 -5.49
N HIS A 271 22.70 -11.56 -5.91
CA HIS A 271 22.68 -10.21 -6.48
C HIS A 271 22.91 -9.14 -5.40
N VAL A 272 22.25 -9.26 -4.26
CA VAL A 272 22.40 -8.31 -3.14
C VAL A 272 23.83 -8.25 -2.65
N ASP A 273 24.49 -9.40 -2.46
CA ASP A 273 25.87 -9.50 -2.01
C ASP A 273 26.89 -8.93 -3.01
N LYS A 274 26.55 -8.97 -4.30
CA LYS A 274 27.34 -8.32 -5.38
C LYS A 274 27.04 -6.83 -5.52
N GLY A 275 26.10 -6.27 -4.74
CA GLY A 275 25.66 -4.88 -4.87
C GLY A 275 24.77 -4.62 -6.10
N GLU A 276 24.26 -5.65 -6.76
CA GLU A 276 23.37 -5.58 -7.90
C GLU A 276 21.92 -5.40 -7.43
N LEU A 277 21.56 -4.16 -7.04
CA LEU A 277 20.29 -3.83 -6.38
C LEU A 277 19.17 -3.41 -7.35
N GLY A 278 19.23 -3.87 -8.60
CA GLY A 278 18.27 -3.54 -9.65
C GLY A 278 18.48 -2.12 -10.21
N ILE A 279 17.38 -1.42 -10.50
CA ILE A 279 17.41 -0.05 -11.06
C ILE A 279 18.25 0.92 -10.21
N LYS A 280 18.32 0.74 -8.89
CA LYS A 280 19.11 1.59 -7.99
C LYS A 280 20.59 1.61 -8.32
N THR A 281 21.13 0.53 -8.88
CA THR A 281 22.55 0.34 -9.21
C THR A 281 22.75 0.04 -10.70
N GLY A 282 21.69 0.11 -11.51
CA GLY A 282 21.73 -0.14 -12.95
C GLY A 282 21.78 -1.60 -13.34
N LYS A 283 21.83 -2.53 -12.36
CA LYS A 283 21.88 -3.98 -12.58
C LYS A 283 21.22 -4.76 -11.44
N GLY A 284 20.56 -5.86 -11.78
CA GLY A 284 19.96 -6.83 -10.88
C GLY A 284 19.74 -8.13 -11.66
N PHE A 285 18.55 -8.72 -11.64
CA PHE A 285 18.16 -9.81 -12.55
C PHE A 285 18.27 -9.40 -14.03
N TYR A 286 18.16 -8.11 -14.29
CA TYR A 286 18.36 -7.49 -15.63
C TYR A 286 19.48 -6.48 -15.57
N ASP A 287 20.15 -6.29 -16.75
CA ASP A 287 21.07 -5.20 -16.96
C ASP A 287 20.32 -4.01 -17.59
N TYR A 288 20.31 -2.88 -16.90
CA TYR A 288 19.61 -1.67 -17.32
C TYR A 288 20.51 -0.72 -18.15
N GLY A 289 21.76 -1.11 -18.43
CA GLY A 289 22.67 -0.36 -19.31
C GLY A 289 23.02 1.04 -18.79
N GLY A 290 23.02 1.25 -17.49
CA GLY A 290 23.30 2.55 -16.87
C GLY A 290 22.20 3.60 -17.04
N ARG A 291 21.03 3.23 -17.58
CA ARG A 291 19.87 4.14 -17.68
C ARG A 291 19.36 4.51 -16.29
N SER A 292 18.98 5.78 -16.13
CA SER A 292 18.35 6.27 -14.91
C SER A 292 16.94 5.68 -14.73
N ARG A 293 16.39 5.82 -13.51
CA ARG A 293 15.02 5.39 -13.26
C ARG A 293 14.01 6.16 -14.11
N GLU A 294 14.27 7.44 -14.33
CA GLU A 294 13.43 8.36 -15.13
C GLU A 294 13.42 7.94 -16.62
N GLU A 295 14.53 7.40 -17.12
CA GLU A 295 14.62 6.89 -18.52
C GLU A 295 13.97 5.51 -18.69
N LEU A 296 13.65 4.81 -17.60
CA LEU A 296 13.07 3.47 -17.60
C LEU A 296 11.56 3.47 -17.28
N CYS A 297 11.05 4.55 -16.72
CA CYS A 297 9.65 4.78 -16.41
C CYS A 297 9.01 5.73 -17.40
#